data_297207f0eecd92f5a389ed545876d52f
#
_entry.id   297207f0eecd92f5a389ed545876d52f
#
_cell.length_a   1.000
_cell.length_b   1.000
_cell.length_c   1.000
_cell.angle_alpha   90.00
_cell.angle_beta   90.00
_cell.angle_gamma   90.00
#
_symmetry.space_group_name_H-M   'P 1'
#
loop_
_entity.id
_entity.type
_entity.pdbx_description
1 polymer ?
#
loop_
_entity_poly.entity_id
_entity_poly.type
_entity_poly.pdbx_seq_one_letter_code
_entity_poly.pdbx_strand_id
1 'polypeptide(L)'
;MIRIITFIYDFLLILKAEIKRDYIFLKRYPLEIISFIFFMYIILLAVFFGFSQLTIGSVNLLNREKMIIGYCLMQFVLSTQMGWSGQIQNESQTGTLEQLSISGHTLGEVLLARGLAQLPRQIISFYVLLFLYKISISDLQISFNNNFYILLNMLIMAIGIFGVSYIFAGVTLLFKRVGFFFQIINFAFLGLFWQDRSKLTNGTLVAALYDNFPLTMGMANLQKILINQYVELNFSELQMLQFTVNSLLFAILGYYLFNLMEKKARTLGLLSQY
;
A
#
# COMPACT_ATOMS: atom_id res chain seq x y z
N MET A 1 11.49 16.05 -27.65
CA MET A 1 12.08 14.69 -27.61
C MET A 1 13.29 14.62 -26.68
N ILE A 2 14.32 15.45 -26.81
CA ILE A 2 15.54 15.44 -25.97
C ILE A 2 15.21 15.61 -24.47
N ARG A 3 14.33 16.55 -24.07
CA ARG A 3 13.93 16.75 -22.67
C ARG A 3 13.23 15.54 -22.02
N ILE A 4 12.48 14.76 -22.79
CA ILE A 4 11.80 13.55 -22.27
C ILE A 4 12.83 12.44 -22.07
N ILE A 5 13.80 12.30 -22.97
CA ILE A 5 14.86 11.30 -22.87
C ILE A 5 15.77 11.60 -21.67
N THR A 6 16.14 12.86 -21.46
CA THR A 6 16.92 13.26 -20.28
C THR A 6 16.16 13.00 -18.99
N PHE A 7 14.87 13.34 -18.93
CA PHE A 7 14.01 13.08 -17.77
C PHE A 7 13.93 11.58 -17.42
N ILE A 8 13.70 10.73 -18.44
CA ILE A 8 13.66 9.27 -18.22
C ILE A 8 15.00 8.74 -17.74
N TYR A 9 16.10 9.23 -18.32
CA TYR A 9 17.45 8.82 -17.92
C TYR A 9 17.74 9.21 -16.47
N ASP A 10 17.44 10.44 -16.07
CA ASP A 10 17.63 10.94 -14.72
C ASP A 10 16.78 10.16 -13.71
N PHE A 11 15.52 9.89 -14.04
CA PHE A 11 14.64 9.05 -13.20
C PHE A 11 15.19 7.64 -13.03
N LEU A 12 15.71 7.00 -14.07
CA LEU A 12 16.32 5.68 -14.00
C LEU A 12 17.58 5.67 -13.12
N LEU A 13 18.36 6.76 -13.11
CA LEU A 13 19.51 6.90 -12.19
C LEU A 13 19.06 6.98 -10.74
N ILE A 14 18.02 7.76 -10.43
CA ILE A 14 17.43 7.83 -9.09
C ILE A 14 16.91 6.46 -8.68
N LEU A 15 16.16 5.79 -9.54
CA LEU A 15 15.61 4.47 -9.27
C LEU A 15 16.72 3.44 -8.98
N LYS A 16 17.77 3.44 -9.77
CA LYS A 16 18.96 2.57 -9.55
C LYS A 16 19.60 2.84 -8.19
N ALA A 17 19.74 4.10 -7.81
CA ALA A 17 20.30 4.50 -6.51
C ALA A 17 19.42 4.02 -5.36
N GLU A 18 18.08 4.18 -5.48
CA GLU A 18 17.12 3.77 -4.47
C GLU A 18 17.02 2.23 -4.34
N ILE A 19 17.07 1.49 -5.45
CA ILE A 19 17.17 0.01 -5.43
C ILE A 19 18.45 -0.43 -4.71
N LYS A 20 19.59 0.20 -5.00
CA LYS A 20 20.84 -0.10 -4.33
C LYS A 20 20.77 0.21 -2.83
N ARG A 21 20.12 1.30 -2.44
CA ARG A 21 19.88 1.68 -1.04
C ARG A 21 19.02 0.64 -0.32
N ASP A 22 17.90 0.23 -0.92
CA ASP A 22 17.02 -0.78 -0.31
C ASP A 22 17.72 -2.14 -0.20
N TYR A 23 18.49 -2.55 -1.21
CA TYR A 23 19.31 -3.77 -1.16
C TYR A 23 20.35 -3.74 -0.04
N ILE A 24 21.06 -2.62 0.14
CA ILE A 24 22.02 -2.46 1.23
C ILE A 24 21.33 -2.54 2.58
N PHE A 25 20.15 -1.91 2.71
CA PHE A 25 19.33 -1.97 3.92
C PHE A 25 18.93 -3.41 4.25
N LEU A 26 18.41 -4.16 3.27
CA LEU A 26 18.06 -5.57 3.41
C LEU A 26 19.24 -6.43 3.90
N LYS A 27 20.42 -6.21 3.33
CA LYS A 27 21.64 -6.94 3.70
C LYS A 27 22.16 -6.58 5.08
N ARG A 28 22.01 -5.31 5.48
CA ARG A 28 22.56 -4.80 6.74
C ARG A 28 21.64 -5.06 7.94
N TYR A 29 20.34 -5.09 7.72
CA TYR A 29 19.34 -5.21 8.79
C TYR A 29 18.35 -6.38 8.56
N PRO A 30 18.80 -7.62 8.33
CA PRO A 30 17.91 -8.74 8.06
C PRO A 30 16.99 -9.06 9.26
N LEU A 31 17.50 -8.90 10.47
CA LEU A 31 16.74 -9.16 11.70
C LEU A 31 15.53 -8.22 11.84
N GLU A 32 15.66 -6.96 11.44
CA GLU A 32 14.57 -5.98 11.50
C GLU A 32 13.41 -6.41 10.60
N ILE A 33 13.73 -6.89 9.39
CA ILE A 33 12.72 -7.32 8.42
C ILE A 33 12.02 -8.60 8.89
N ILE A 34 12.80 -9.59 9.35
CA ILE A 34 12.28 -10.86 9.87
C ILE A 34 11.41 -10.59 11.09
N SER A 35 11.88 -9.75 12.03
CA SER A 35 11.13 -9.39 13.23
C SER A 35 9.84 -8.67 12.91
N PHE A 36 9.83 -7.79 11.89
CA PHE A 36 8.63 -7.11 11.44
C PHE A 36 7.59 -8.09 10.87
N ILE A 37 8.01 -9.00 9.98
CA ILE A 37 7.12 -10.02 9.42
C ILE A 37 6.57 -10.93 10.52
N PHE A 38 7.42 -11.36 11.44
CA PHE A 38 7.03 -12.22 12.57
C PHE A 38 6.06 -11.51 13.52
N PHE A 39 6.30 -10.24 13.81
CA PHE A 39 5.41 -9.40 14.62
C PHE A 39 4.02 -9.29 13.99
N MET A 40 3.95 -9.02 12.68
CA MET A 40 2.69 -8.94 11.95
C MET A 40 1.96 -10.28 11.91
N TYR A 41 2.70 -11.37 11.77
CA TYR A 41 2.17 -12.72 11.85
C TYR A 41 1.53 -13.01 13.22
N ILE A 42 2.22 -12.71 14.32
CA ILE A 42 1.71 -12.92 15.68
C ILE A 42 0.44 -12.09 15.95
N ILE A 43 0.41 -10.82 15.53
CA ILE A 43 -0.76 -9.95 15.74
C ILE A 43 -2.01 -10.57 15.13
N LEU A 44 -1.93 -11.02 13.86
CA LEU A 44 -3.11 -11.61 13.25
C LEU A 44 -3.51 -12.94 13.91
N LEU A 45 -2.55 -13.78 14.30
CA LEU A 45 -2.86 -15.00 15.07
C LEU A 45 -3.57 -14.66 16.37
N ALA A 46 -3.08 -13.67 17.11
CA ALA A 46 -3.71 -13.22 18.35
C ALA A 46 -5.15 -12.72 18.12
N VAL A 47 -5.35 -11.93 17.06
CA VAL A 47 -6.67 -11.44 16.64
C VAL A 47 -7.56 -12.63 16.24
N PHE A 48 -7.04 -13.53 15.40
CA PHE A 48 -7.79 -14.68 14.89
C PHE A 48 -8.22 -15.63 16.01
N PHE A 49 -7.32 -16.03 16.89
CA PHE A 49 -7.64 -16.90 18.03
C PHE A 49 -8.44 -16.18 19.11
N GLY A 50 -8.18 -14.89 19.36
CA GLY A 50 -8.95 -14.09 20.29
C GLY A 50 -10.41 -13.95 19.87
N PHE A 51 -10.69 -13.61 18.62
CA PHE A 51 -12.06 -13.51 18.11
C PHE A 51 -12.76 -14.86 17.97
N SER A 52 -12.04 -15.95 17.67
CA SER A 52 -12.65 -17.27 17.57
C SER A 52 -13.20 -17.77 18.92
N GLN A 53 -12.64 -17.31 20.03
CA GLN A 53 -13.13 -17.64 21.37
C GLN A 53 -14.30 -16.75 21.83
N LEU A 54 -14.37 -15.51 21.33
CA LEU A 54 -15.43 -14.56 21.70
C LEU A 54 -16.71 -14.76 20.88
N THR A 55 -16.63 -15.27 19.67
CA THR A 55 -17.80 -15.61 18.86
C THR A 55 -18.22 -17.05 19.09
N ILE A 56 -19.13 -17.25 20.03
CA ILE A 56 -19.88 -18.50 20.24
C ILE A 56 -20.83 -18.69 19.03
N GLY A 57 -20.28 -19.05 17.90
CA GLY A 57 -21.07 -19.28 16.69
C GLY A 57 -20.16 -19.29 15.46
N SER A 58 -20.32 -20.31 14.64
CA SER A 58 -19.55 -20.60 13.42
C SER A 58 -19.23 -19.34 12.60
N VAL A 59 -18.02 -18.80 12.78
CA VAL A 59 -17.45 -17.88 11.79
C VAL A 59 -17.29 -18.72 10.52
N ASN A 60 -18.09 -18.45 9.50
CA ASN A 60 -18.02 -19.16 8.23
C ASN A 60 -16.56 -19.17 7.73
N LEU A 61 -16.07 -20.32 7.31
CA LEU A 61 -14.70 -20.51 6.80
C LEU A 61 -14.33 -19.43 5.76
N LEU A 62 -15.27 -19.07 4.90
CA LEU A 62 -15.14 -18.03 3.89
C LEU A 62 -14.80 -16.64 4.48
N ASN A 63 -15.35 -16.30 5.63
CA ASN A 63 -15.06 -15.02 6.28
C ASN A 63 -13.65 -15.00 6.90
N ARG A 64 -13.12 -16.16 7.30
CA ARG A 64 -11.76 -16.29 7.82
C ARG A 64 -10.72 -16.03 6.75
N GLU A 65 -10.89 -16.61 5.56
CA GLU A 65 -9.98 -16.40 4.42
C GLU A 65 -9.98 -14.95 3.96
N LYS A 66 -11.15 -14.34 3.81
CA LYS A 66 -11.28 -12.91 3.48
C LYS A 66 -10.58 -12.02 4.50
N MET A 67 -10.69 -12.33 5.78
CA MET A 67 -10.06 -11.58 6.87
C MET A 67 -8.53 -11.67 6.81
N ILE A 68 -7.98 -12.86 6.58
CA ILE A 68 -6.53 -13.08 6.48
C ILE A 68 -5.97 -12.34 5.25
N ILE A 69 -6.61 -12.51 4.09
CA ILE A 69 -6.20 -11.81 2.86
C ILE A 69 -6.26 -10.30 3.05
N GLY A 70 -7.35 -9.80 3.64
CA GLY A 70 -7.52 -8.38 3.93
C GLY A 70 -6.44 -7.82 4.85
N TYR A 71 -6.05 -8.56 5.89
CA TYR A 71 -4.97 -8.15 6.78
C TYR A 71 -3.61 -8.13 6.08
N CYS A 72 -3.28 -9.16 5.30
CA CYS A 72 -2.03 -9.19 4.53
C CYS A 72 -1.95 -8.04 3.53
N LEU A 73 -3.07 -7.71 2.87
CA LEU A 73 -3.15 -6.57 1.97
C LEU A 73 -3.05 -5.24 2.71
N MET A 74 -3.67 -5.14 3.88
CA MET A 74 -3.53 -3.94 4.69
C MET A 74 -2.07 -3.68 5.07
N GLN A 75 -1.28 -4.72 5.38
CA GLN A 75 0.15 -4.57 5.64
C GLN A 75 0.90 -4.03 4.42
N PHE A 76 0.55 -4.52 3.23
CA PHE A 76 1.10 -4.00 1.97
C PHE A 76 0.77 -2.51 1.78
N VAL A 77 -0.46 -2.10 2.04
CA VAL A 77 -0.92 -0.71 1.96
C VAL A 77 -0.20 0.17 2.99
N LEU A 78 -0.19 -0.25 4.25
CA LEU A 78 0.40 0.51 5.36
C LEU A 78 1.90 0.71 5.17
N SER A 79 2.63 -0.34 4.76
CA SER A 79 4.07 -0.25 4.54
C SER A 79 4.43 0.76 3.45
N THR A 80 3.58 0.91 2.42
CA THR A 80 3.77 1.90 1.36
C THR A 80 3.45 3.32 1.84
N GLN A 81 2.27 3.53 2.42
CA GLN A 81 1.80 4.86 2.84
C GLN A 81 2.64 5.45 3.97
N MET A 82 2.85 4.66 5.04
CA MET A 82 3.66 5.07 6.17
C MET A 82 5.14 5.19 5.80
N GLY A 83 5.61 4.39 4.85
CA GLY A 83 6.97 4.46 4.33
C GLY A 83 7.30 5.84 3.77
N TRP A 84 6.42 6.43 2.96
CA TRP A 84 6.67 7.72 2.32
C TRP A 84 6.55 8.90 3.32
N SER A 85 5.49 8.94 4.12
CA SER A 85 5.32 9.98 5.13
C SER A 85 6.40 9.92 6.22
N GLY A 86 6.76 8.71 6.67
CA GLY A 86 7.82 8.49 7.64
C GLY A 86 9.21 8.88 7.11
N GLN A 87 9.50 8.63 5.84
CA GLN A 87 10.75 9.05 5.20
C GLN A 87 10.86 10.58 5.16
N ILE A 88 9.80 11.28 4.74
CA ILE A 88 9.77 12.75 4.76
C ILE A 88 9.99 13.27 6.19
N GLN A 89 9.33 12.67 7.17
CA GLN A 89 9.49 13.07 8.56
C GLN A 89 10.91 12.87 9.06
N ASN A 90 11.53 11.72 8.75
CA ASN A 90 12.92 11.42 9.13
C ASN A 90 13.91 12.36 8.42
N GLU A 91 13.74 12.61 7.13
CA GLU A 91 14.60 13.52 6.35
C GLU A 91 14.44 14.98 6.83
N SER A 92 13.24 15.36 7.22
CA SER A 92 13.00 16.65 7.85
C SER A 92 13.75 16.77 9.17
N GLN A 93 13.71 15.73 10.03
CA GLN A 93 14.39 15.73 11.34
C GLN A 93 15.93 15.66 11.22
N THR A 94 16.45 15.03 10.17
CA THR A 94 17.90 14.94 9.92
C THR A 94 18.45 16.12 9.11
N GLY A 95 17.61 17.04 8.66
CA GLY A 95 18.00 18.18 7.83
C GLY A 95 18.34 17.81 6.37
N THR A 96 18.13 16.55 5.96
CA THR A 96 18.44 16.07 4.59
C THR A 96 17.37 16.45 3.58
N LEU A 97 16.17 16.82 4.04
CA LEU A 97 15.06 17.21 3.16
C LEU A 97 15.39 18.44 2.31
N GLU A 98 16.11 19.41 2.88
CA GLU A 98 16.56 20.61 2.17
C GLU A 98 17.59 20.24 1.08
N GLN A 99 18.55 19.37 1.41
CA GLN A 99 19.53 18.88 0.43
C GLN A 99 18.87 18.17 -0.75
N LEU A 100 17.85 17.36 -0.50
CA LEU A 100 17.04 16.73 -1.54
C LEU A 100 16.31 17.76 -2.41
N SER A 101 15.79 18.84 -1.80
CA SER A 101 15.08 19.87 -2.54
C SER A 101 15.98 20.70 -3.47
N ILE A 102 17.29 20.72 -3.21
CA ILE A 102 18.31 21.46 -3.98
C ILE A 102 18.98 20.54 -5.04
N SER A 103 18.80 19.21 -4.94
CA SER A 103 19.48 18.22 -5.80
C SER A 103 19.12 18.29 -7.30
N GLY A 104 18.18 19.18 -7.70
CA GLY A 104 17.70 19.31 -9.08
C GLY A 104 16.57 18.37 -9.45
N HIS A 105 16.20 17.44 -8.57
CA HIS A 105 15.05 16.53 -8.72
C HIS A 105 13.88 16.96 -7.85
N THR A 106 12.67 16.66 -8.31
CA THR A 106 11.48 16.93 -7.48
C THR A 106 11.37 15.88 -6.36
N LEU A 107 10.89 16.30 -5.18
CA LEU A 107 10.64 15.35 -4.09
C LEU A 107 9.67 14.25 -4.52
N GLY A 108 8.71 14.57 -5.40
CA GLY A 108 7.77 13.60 -5.95
C GLY A 108 8.44 12.49 -6.77
N GLU A 109 9.44 12.82 -7.59
CA GLU A 109 10.21 11.83 -8.36
C GLU A 109 11.00 10.90 -7.44
N VAL A 110 11.64 11.45 -6.42
CA VAL A 110 12.40 10.67 -5.44
C VAL A 110 11.49 9.72 -4.67
N LEU A 111 10.31 10.17 -4.22
CA LEU A 111 9.34 9.33 -3.53
C LEU A 111 8.81 8.21 -4.43
N LEU A 112 8.54 8.49 -5.70
CA LEU A 112 8.13 7.47 -6.66
C LEU A 112 9.21 6.41 -6.87
N ALA A 113 10.44 6.83 -7.08
CA ALA A 113 11.56 5.91 -7.25
C ALA A 113 11.77 5.02 -6.01
N ARG A 114 11.62 5.57 -4.81
CA ARG A 114 11.66 4.83 -3.54
C ARG A 114 10.52 3.82 -3.43
N GLY A 115 9.29 4.25 -3.74
CA GLY A 115 8.13 3.37 -3.75
C GLY A 115 8.34 2.18 -4.69
N LEU A 116 8.79 2.45 -5.92
CA LEU A 116 9.08 1.40 -6.90
C LEU A 116 10.22 0.48 -6.45
N ALA A 117 11.27 1.01 -5.83
CA ALA A 117 12.39 0.21 -5.31
C ALA A 117 11.95 -0.73 -4.16
N GLN A 118 10.98 -0.32 -3.35
CA GLN A 118 10.49 -1.09 -2.20
C GLN A 118 9.38 -2.09 -2.57
N LEU A 119 8.72 -1.94 -3.73
CA LEU A 119 7.62 -2.82 -4.16
C LEU A 119 7.98 -4.31 -4.13
N PRO A 120 9.13 -4.77 -4.66
CA PRO A 120 9.46 -6.20 -4.63
C PRO A 120 9.48 -6.77 -3.20
N ARG A 121 10.07 -6.04 -2.26
CA ARG A 121 10.12 -6.43 -0.86
C ARG A 121 8.72 -6.52 -0.24
N GLN A 122 7.85 -5.57 -0.53
CA GLN A 122 6.47 -5.55 0.00
C GLN A 122 5.63 -6.70 -0.57
N ILE A 123 5.79 -7.00 -1.87
CA ILE A 123 5.14 -8.14 -2.52
C ILE A 123 5.63 -9.46 -1.91
N ILE A 124 6.94 -9.61 -1.72
CA ILE A 124 7.52 -10.79 -1.07
C ILE A 124 6.96 -10.95 0.35
N SER A 125 6.91 -9.87 1.14
CA SER A 125 6.36 -9.89 2.50
C SER A 125 4.90 -10.33 2.53
N PHE A 126 4.09 -9.88 1.56
CA PHE A 126 2.70 -10.31 1.40
C PHE A 126 2.59 -11.83 1.17
N TYR A 127 3.38 -12.37 0.23
CA TYR A 127 3.37 -13.82 -0.04
C TYR A 127 3.87 -14.64 1.16
N VAL A 128 4.93 -14.16 1.83
CA VAL A 128 5.47 -14.84 3.03
C VAL A 128 4.42 -14.89 4.14
N LEU A 129 3.71 -13.80 4.41
CA LEU A 129 2.64 -13.77 5.42
C LEU A 129 1.51 -14.73 5.05
N LEU A 130 1.01 -14.69 3.81
CA LEU A 130 -0.04 -15.61 3.35
C LEU A 130 0.38 -17.07 3.48
N PHE A 131 1.63 -17.38 3.13
CA PHE A 131 2.17 -18.73 3.23
C PHE A 131 2.26 -19.21 4.68
N LEU A 132 2.73 -18.35 5.60
CA LEU A 132 2.79 -18.64 7.03
C LEU A 132 1.39 -18.94 7.59
N TYR A 133 0.37 -18.17 7.21
CA TYR A 133 -1.00 -18.41 7.66
C TYR A 133 -1.56 -19.71 7.08
N LYS A 134 -1.30 -20.01 5.82
CA LYS A 134 -1.73 -21.24 5.19
C LYS A 134 -1.17 -22.49 5.88
N ILE A 135 0.08 -22.43 6.37
CA ILE A 135 0.68 -23.53 7.13
C ILE A 135 0.10 -23.63 8.54
N SER A 136 -0.17 -22.51 9.18
CA SER A 136 -0.57 -22.48 10.59
C SER A 136 -2.04 -22.81 10.82
N ILE A 137 -2.88 -22.59 9.81
CA ILE A 137 -4.32 -22.81 9.88
C ILE A 137 -4.67 -23.84 8.80
N SER A 138 -4.88 -25.10 9.22
CA SER A 138 -5.02 -26.27 8.36
C SER A 138 -6.22 -26.25 7.40
N ASP A 139 -7.26 -25.46 7.71
CA ASP A 139 -8.52 -25.46 6.96
C ASP A 139 -8.64 -24.31 5.93
N LEU A 140 -7.55 -23.58 5.66
CA LEU A 140 -7.57 -22.46 4.73
C LEU A 140 -7.49 -22.91 3.27
N GLN A 141 -8.52 -22.61 2.50
CA GLN A 141 -8.58 -22.89 1.06
C GLN A 141 -8.01 -21.75 0.22
N ILE A 142 -6.77 -21.31 0.52
CA ILE A 142 -6.07 -20.31 -0.27
C ILE A 142 -5.28 -20.98 -1.39
N SER A 143 -5.57 -20.59 -2.63
CA SER A 143 -4.93 -21.11 -3.84
C SER A 143 -3.93 -20.11 -4.42
N PHE A 144 -2.73 -20.58 -4.74
CA PHE A 144 -1.70 -19.82 -5.44
C PHE A 144 -1.59 -20.18 -6.94
N ASN A 145 -2.61 -20.83 -7.52
CA ASN A 145 -2.53 -21.30 -8.89
C ASN A 145 -2.42 -20.17 -9.92
N ASN A 146 -2.96 -18.99 -9.61
CA ASN A 146 -3.04 -17.84 -10.52
C ASN A 146 -2.07 -16.71 -10.13
N ASN A 147 -0.80 -17.06 -9.88
CA ASN A 147 0.22 -16.07 -9.42
C ASN A 147 0.37 -14.86 -10.35
N PHE A 148 0.22 -15.03 -11.65
CA PHE A 148 0.29 -13.91 -12.59
C PHE A 148 -0.81 -12.87 -12.33
N TYR A 149 -2.05 -13.29 -12.14
CA TYR A 149 -3.17 -12.38 -11.84
C TYR A 149 -3.05 -11.74 -10.46
N ILE A 150 -2.53 -12.47 -9.46
CA ILE A 150 -2.23 -11.93 -8.15
C ILE A 150 -1.21 -10.80 -8.27
N LEU A 151 -0.09 -11.04 -8.96
CA LEU A 151 0.96 -10.05 -9.17
C LEU A 151 0.44 -8.84 -9.95
N LEU A 152 -0.29 -9.05 -11.04
CA LEU A 152 -0.87 -7.98 -11.86
C LEU A 152 -1.81 -7.12 -11.03
N ASN A 153 -2.69 -7.73 -10.24
CA ASN A 153 -3.60 -7.00 -9.37
C ASN A 153 -2.86 -6.20 -8.30
N MET A 154 -1.79 -6.75 -7.71
CA MET A 154 -0.95 -6.04 -6.74
C MET A 154 -0.23 -4.84 -7.39
N LEU A 155 0.27 -4.97 -8.62
CA LEU A 155 0.91 -3.87 -9.34
C LEU A 155 -0.07 -2.74 -9.67
N ILE A 156 -1.27 -3.06 -10.15
CA ILE A 156 -2.31 -2.05 -10.41
C ILE A 156 -2.73 -1.38 -9.10
N MET A 157 -2.91 -2.16 -8.02
CA MET A 157 -3.24 -1.62 -6.70
C MET A 157 -2.12 -0.71 -6.17
N ALA A 158 -0.85 -1.05 -6.39
CA ALA A 158 0.29 -0.23 -5.98
C ALA A 158 0.26 1.16 -6.62
N ILE A 159 -0.17 1.27 -7.89
CA ILE A 159 -0.34 2.56 -8.56
C ILE A 159 -1.35 3.43 -7.81
N GLY A 160 -2.49 2.86 -7.42
CA GLY A 160 -3.50 3.57 -6.62
C GLY A 160 -3.01 3.96 -5.23
N ILE A 161 -2.26 3.05 -4.56
CA ILE A 161 -1.64 3.31 -3.26
C ILE A 161 -0.64 4.46 -3.34
N PHE A 162 0.17 4.54 -4.39
CA PHE A 162 1.11 5.64 -4.58
C PHE A 162 0.39 6.98 -4.63
N GLY A 163 -0.80 7.05 -5.26
CA GLY A 163 -1.62 8.25 -5.23
C GLY A 163 -1.99 8.68 -3.81
N VAL A 164 -2.48 7.75 -2.99
CA VAL A 164 -2.81 8.00 -1.58
C VAL A 164 -1.56 8.35 -0.77
N SER A 165 -0.44 7.67 -1.03
CA SER A 165 0.86 7.92 -0.38
C SER A 165 1.39 9.32 -0.68
N TYR A 166 1.19 9.83 -1.90
CA TYR A 166 1.51 11.22 -2.24
C TYR A 166 0.72 12.22 -1.42
N ILE A 167 -0.58 11.99 -1.22
CA ILE A 167 -1.41 12.87 -0.38
C ILE A 167 -0.88 12.88 1.06
N PHE A 168 -0.58 11.71 1.63
CA PHE A 168 -0.04 11.59 2.99
C PHE A 168 1.34 12.26 3.10
N ALA A 169 2.21 12.05 2.13
CA ALA A 169 3.51 12.68 2.03
C ALA A 169 3.40 14.22 1.98
N GLY A 170 2.48 14.74 1.16
CA GLY A 170 2.22 16.18 1.06
C GLY A 170 1.68 16.80 2.35
N VAL A 171 0.76 16.10 3.02
CA VAL A 171 0.26 16.53 4.34
C VAL A 171 1.39 16.56 5.38
N THR A 172 2.31 15.58 5.34
CA THR A 172 3.48 15.54 6.22
C THR A 172 4.43 16.71 5.99
N LEU A 173 4.61 17.15 4.74
CA LEU A 173 5.41 18.35 4.44
C LEU A 173 4.84 19.61 5.09
N LEU A 174 3.51 19.73 5.18
CA LEU A 174 2.85 20.93 5.72
C LEU A 174 2.75 20.91 7.26
N PHE A 175 2.42 19.74 7.84
CA PHE A 175 2.05 19.63 9.26
C PHE A 175 3.08 18.90 10.14
N LYS A 176 4.16 18.37 9.57
CA LYS A 176 5.33 17.74 10.22
C LYS A 176 5.05 16.54 11.15
N ARG A 177 4.07 16.62 12.06
CA ARG A 177 3.72 15.58 13.04
C ARG A 177 2.29 15.10 12.85
N VAL A 178 2.05 14.26 11.84
CA VAL A 178 0.72 13.75 11.46
C VAL A 178 0.58 12.23 11.58
N GLY A 179 1.58 11.56 12.14
CA GLY A 179 1.60 10.09 12.21
C GLY A 179 0.37 9.49 12.90
N PHE A 180 -0.09 10.09 14.01
CA PHE A 180 -1.28 9.62 14.73
C PHE A 180 -2.56 9.82 13.90
N PHE A 181 -2.68 10.95 13.20
CA PHE A 181 -3.82 11.20 12.30
C PHE A 181 -3.89 10.14 11.18
N PHE A 182 -2.75 9.78 10.59
CA PHE A 182 -2.71 8.73 9.58
C PHE A 182 -3.06 7.36 10.15
N GLN A 183 -2.72 7.06 11.40
CA GLN A 183 -3.15 5.82 12.04
C GLN A 183 -4.68 5.72 12.12
N ILE A 184 -5.36 6.81 12.47
CA ILE A 184 -6.84 6.85 12.50
C ILE A 184 -7.42 6.54 11.11
N ILE A 185 -6.88 7.17 10.05
CA ILE A 185 -7.32 6.91 8.67
C ILE A 185 -7.07 5.45 8.28
N ASN A 186 -5.92 4.91 8.66
CA ASN A 186 -5.59 3.52 8.36
C ASN A 186 -6.51 2.53 9.09
N PHE A 187 -6.92 2.82 10.32
CA PHE A 187 -7.96 2.04 11.00
C PHE A 187 -9.32 2.11 10.29
N ALA A 188 -9.67 3.27 9.74
CA ALA A 188 -10.88 3.40 8.93
C ALA A 188 -10.81 2.55 7.66
N PHE A 189 -9.65 2.50 6.99
CA PHE A 189 -9.42 1.59 5.85
C PHE A 189 -9.52 0.12 6.24
N LEU A 190 -9.02 -0.27 7.41
CA LEU A 190 -9.18 -1.64 7.92
C LEU A 190 -10.66 -2.00 8.06
N GLY A 191 -11.48 -1.10 8.57
CA GLY A 191 -12.92 -1.28 8.63
C GLY A 191 -13.55 -1.50 7.25
N LEU A 192 -13.12 -0.72 6.24
CA LEU A 192 -13.57 -0.90 4.85
C LEU A 192 -13.12 -2.23 4.25
N PHE A 193 -11.92 -2.71 4.56
CA PHE A 193 -11.41 -3.98 4.07
C PHE A 193 -12.13 -5.19 4.64
N TRP A 194 -12.65 -5.10 5.85
CA TRP A 194 -13.42 -6.20 6.46
C TRP A 194 -14.91 -6.14 6.15
N GLN A 195 -15.36 -5.05 5.53
CA GLN A 195 -16.76 -4.89 5.15
C GLN A 195 -17.10 -5.75 3.94
N ASP A 196 -18.18 -6.51 4.00
CA ASP A 196 -18.72 -7.25 2.86
C ASP A 196 -19.58 -6.32 2.01
N ARG A 197 -19.26 -6.21 0.70
CA ARG A 197 -20.02 -5.34 -0.23
C ARG A 197 -21.51 -5.66 -0.26
N SER A 198 -21.89 -6.92 -0.06
CA SER A 198 -23.29 -7.36 -0.06
C SER A 198 -24.12 -6.75 1.07
N LYS A 199 -23.48 -6.32 2.16
CA LYS A 199 -24.11 -5.69 3.32
C LYS A 199 -24.24 -4.17 3.21
N LEU A 200 -23.63 -3.56 2.19
CA LEU A 200 -23.68 -2.12 1.97
C LEU A 200 -24.91 -1.77 1.12
N THR A 201 -25.73 -0.87 1.65
CA THR A 201 -26.89 -0.34 0.91
C THR A 201 -26.40 0.53 -0.26
N ASN A 202 -26.92 0.24 -1.47
CA ASN A 202 -26.59 1.03 -2.65
C ASN A 202 -27.00 2.50 -2.45
N GLY A 203 -26.17 3.42 -2.97
CA GLY A 203 -26.40 4.87 -2.85
C GLY A 203 -25.84 5.52 -1.59
N THR A 204 -25.24 4.76 -0.67
CA THR A 204 -24.52 5.35 0.46
C THR A 204 -23.10 5.79 0.05
N LEU A 205 -22.57 6.83 0.71
CA LEU A 205 -21.18 7.29 0.52
C LEU A 205 -20.16 6.16 0.72
N VAL A 206 -20.43 5.27 1.68
CA VAL A 206 -19.55 4.13 1.99
C VAL A 206 -19.54 3.13 0.82
N ALA A 207 -20.70 2.85 0.21
CA ALA A 207 -20.79 1.99 -0.96
C ALA A 207 -20.05 2.61 -2.17
N ALA A 208 -20.23 3.91 -2.40
CA ALA A 208 -19.54 4.62 -3.49
C ALA A 208 -18.02 4.62 -3.30
N LEU A 209 -17.53 4.82 -2.09
CA LEU A 209 -16.10 4.70 -1.76
C LEU A 209 -15.61 3.27 -1.97
N TYR A 210 -16.37 2.28 -1.51
CA TYR A 210 -16.00 0.87 -1.67
C TYR A 210 -15.87 0.49 -3.15
N ASP A 211 -16.81 0.92 -4.00
CA ASP A 211 -16.87 0.54 -5.41
C ASP A 211 -15.84 1.28 -6.29
N ASN A 212 -15.36 2.45 -5.88
CA ASN A 212 -14.47 3.29 -6.69
C ASN A 212 -13.05 3.45 -6.12
N PHE A 213 -12.83 3.05 -4.88
CA PHE A 213 -11.53 3.19 -4.26
C PHE A 213 -10.57 2.07 -4.70
N PRO A 214 -9.37 2.39 -5.22
CA PRO A 214 -8.47 1.38 -5.78
C PRO A 214 -8.10 0.26 -4.80
N LEU A 215 -8.01 0.58 -3.52
CA LEU A 215 -7.61 -0.39 -2.49
C LEU A 215 -8.70 -1.43 -2.24
N THR A 216 -9.96 -1.01 -2.15
CA THR A 216 -11.10 -1.91 -1.95
C THR A 216 -11.37 -2.77 -3.18
N MET A 217 -11.24 -2.18 -4.38
CA MET A 217 -11.33 -2.92 -5.64
C MET A 217 -10.24 -3.97 -5.77
N GLY A 218 -8.99 -3.59 -5.51
CA GLY A 218 -7.84 -4.50 -5.54
C GLY A 218 -7.98 -5.65 -4.54
N MET A 219 -8.48 -5.35 -3.34
CA MET A 219 -8.78 -6.36 -2.32
C MET A 219 -9.88 -7.33 -2.76
N ALA A 220 -11.01 -6.81 -3.26
CA ALA A 220 -12.12 -7.64 -3.72
C ALA A 220 -11.68 -8.59 -4.85
N ASN A 221 -10.85 -8.09 -5.78
CA ASN A 221 -10.27 -8.89 -6.85
C ASN A 221 -9.32 -9.97 -6.31
N LEU A 222 -8.42 -9.62 -5.38
CA LEU A 222 -7.49 -10.60 -4.79
C LEU A 222 -8.20 -11.68 -3.98
N GLN A 223 -9.26 -11.33 -3.25
CA GLN A 223 -10.09 -12.32 -2.57
C GLN A 223 -10.70 -13.32 -3.56
N LYS A 224 -11.22 -12.85 -4.70
CA LYS A 224 -11.77 -13.72 -5.75
C LYS A 224 -10.69 -14.65 -6.35
N ILE A 225 -9.47 -14.13 -6.56
CA ILE A 225 -8.38 -14.92 -7.15
C ILE A 225 -7.85 -15.98 -6.18
N LEU A 226 -7.69 -15.62 -4.90
CA LEU A 226 -7.06 -16.47 -3.88
C LEU A 226 -8.02 -17.49 -3.27
N ILE A 227 -9.30 -17.16 -3.14
CA ILE A 227 -10.34 -18.06 -2.64
C ILE A 227 -10.97 -18.75 -3.84
N ASN A 228 -10.60 -19.98 -4.10
CA ASN A 228 -10.96 -20.83 -5.27
C ASN A 228 -12.48 -20.98 -5.55
N GLN A 229 -13.31 -20.01 -5.28
CA GLN A 229 -14.74 -20.05 -5.54
C GLN A 229 -15.13 -19.77 -7.01
N TYR A 230 -14.16 -19.41 -7.85
CA TYR A 230 -14.39 -19.13 -9.26
C TYR A 230 -13.48 -19.99 -10.13
N VAL A 231 -14.00 -21.15 -10.50
CA VAL A 231 -13.43 -22.04 -11.54
C VAL A 231 -13.37 -21.34 -12.91
N GLU A 232 -14.15 -20.29 -13.09
CA GLU A 232 -14.09 -19.43 -14.27
C GLU A 232 -13.70 -18.02 -13.79
N LEU A 233 -12.50 -17.60 -14.20
CA LEU A 233 -12.04 -16.21 -14.09
C LEU A 233 -12.89 -15.32 -15.04
N ASN A 234 -14.17 -15.21 -14.77
CA ASN A 234 -15.02 -14.18 -15.33
C ASN A 234 -14.67 -12.83 -14.63
N PHE A 235 -13.38 -12.45 -14.72
CA PHE A 235 -13.06 -11.04 -14.67
C PHE A 235 -13.74 -10.42 -15.88
N SER A 236 -14.85 -9.72 -15.68
CA SER A 236 -15.35 -8.88 -16.75
C SER A 236 -14.19 -7.93 -17.05
N GLU A 237 -13.73 -7.92 -18.28
CA GLU A 237 -12.67 -7.03 -18.77
C GLU A 237 -12.94 -5.59 -18.33
N LEU A 238 -14.22 -5.24 -18.22
CA LEU A 238 -14.73 -3.97 -17.73
C LEU A 238 -14.35 -3.69 -16.26
N GLN A 239 -14.39 -4.69 -15.36
CA GLN A 239 -14.02 -4.49 -13.94
C GLN A 239 -12.53 -4.26 -13.78
N MET A 240 -11.69 -4.98 -14.53
CA MET A 240 -10.24 -4.76 -14.53
C MET A 240 -9.88 -3.41 -15.14
N LEU A 241 -10.55 -3.01 -16.20
CA LEU A 241 -10.37 -1.71 -16.82
C LEU A 241 -10.79 -0.59 -15.85
N GLN A 242 -11.93 -0.68 -15.20
CA GLN A 242 -12.38 0.27 -14.19
C GLN A 242 -11.38 0.38 -13.03
N PHE A 243 -10.87 -0.74 -12.53
CA PHE A 243 -9.86 -0.78 -11.48
C PHE A 243 -8.56 -0.09 -11.90
N THR A 244 -8.09 -0.36 -13.12
CA THR A 244 -6.88 0.27 -13.68
C THR A 244 -7.07 1.78 -13.86
N VAL A 245 -8.19 2.20 -14.44
CA VAL A 245 -8.51 3.62 -14.63
C VAL A 245 -8.59 4.34 -13.28
N ASN A 246 -9.30 3.79 -12.30
CA ASN A 246 -9.40 4.39 -10.97
C ASN A 246 -8.01 4.47 -10.29
N SER A 247 -7.18 3.44 -10.39
CA SER A 247 -5.82 3.46 -9.83
C SER A 247 -4.97 4.57 -10.46
N LEU A 248 -5.04 4.74 -11.77
CA LEU A 248 -4.34 5.82 -12.47
C LEU A 248 -4.87 7.21 -12.10
N LEU A 249 -6.19 7.36 -11.99
CA LEU A 249 -6.79 8.63 -11.57
C LEU A 249 -6.33 9.03 -10.16
N PHE A 250 -6.31 8.09 -9.22
CA PHE A 250 -5.81 8.35 -7.87
C PHE A 250 -4.32 8.69 -7.87
N ALA A 251 -3.50 8.02 -8.69
CA ALA A 251 -2.07 8.33 -8.82
C ALA A 251 -1.84 9.76 -9.35
N ILE A 252 -2.56 10.14 -10.41
CA ILE A 252 -2.45 11.49 -11.01
C ILE A 252 -2.93 12.56 -10.04
N LEU A 253 -4.09 12.36 -9.42
CA LEU A 253 -4.64 13.30 -8.42
C LEU A 253 -3.72 13.43 -7.21
N GLY A 254 -3.20 12.31 -6.70
CA GLY A 254 -2.28 12.31 -5.56
C GLY A 254 -1.00 13.07 -5.86
N TYR A 255 -0.39 12.81 -7.02
CA TYR A 255 0.81 13.53 -7.47
C TYR A 255 0.56 15.03 -7.66
N TYR A 256 -0.58 15.40 -8.26
CA TYR A 256 -0.96 16.80 -8.42
C TYR A 256 -1.12 17.52 -7.08
N LEU A 257 -1.84 16.91 -6.13
CA LEU A 257 -2.03 17.45 -4.79
C LEU A 257 -0.70 17.56 -4.03
N PHE A 258 0.17 16.55 -4.15
CA PHE A 258 1.50 16.60 -3.55
C PHE A 258 2.30 17.79 -4.06
N ASN A 259 2.34 18.01 -5.38
CA ASN A 259 3.06 19.15 -5.96
C ASN A 259 2.52 20.50 -5.49
N LEU A 260 1.20 20.63 -5.28
CA LEU A 260 0.62 21.85 -4.70
C LEU A 260 1.07 22.04 -3.25
N MET A 261 1.07 20.96 -2.45
CA MET A 261 1.50 21.00 -1.06
C MET A 261 3.01 21.26 -0.94
N GLU A 262 3.82 20.66 -1.81
CA GLU A 262 5.26 20.92 -1.89
C GLU A 262 5.56 22.39 -2.21
N LYS A 263 4.90 22.97 -3.22
CA LYS A 263 5.03 24.39 -3.55
C LYS A 263 4.67 25.28 -2.35
N LYS A 264 3.57 24.95 -1.66
CA LYS A 264 3.15 25.69 -0.47
C LYS A 264 4.16 25.55 0.68
N ALA A 265 4.71 24.36 0.90
CA ALA A 265 5.74 24.12 1.92
C ALA A 265 7.03 24.92 1.61
N ARG A 266 7.43 25.02 0.34
CA ARG A 266 8.57 25.83 -0.12
C ARG A 266 8.32 27.33 0.14
N THR A 267 7.15 27.86 -0.23
CA THR A 267 6.83 29.29 -0.02
C THR A 267 6.74 29.68 1.45
N LEU A 268 6.34 28.75 2.31
CA LEU A 268 6.27 28.97 3.77
C LEU A 268 7.61 28.70 4.49
N GLY A 269 8.67 28.32 3.77
CA GLY A 269 9.97 28.01 4.35
C GLY A 269 9.97 26.79 5.29
N LEU A 270 8.96 25.88 5.14
CA LEU A 270 8.80 24.73 6.03
C LEU A 270 9.85 23.64 5.81
N LEU A 271 10.57 23.65 4.68
CA LEU A 271 11.58 22.65 4.35
C LEU A 271 12.88 22.80 5.14
N SER A 272 13.18 24.02 5.63
CA SER A 272 14.41 24.37 6.36
C SER A 272 14.21 24.51 7.87
N GLN A 273 12.99 24.30 8.38
CA GLN A 273 12.67 24.54 9.80
C GLN A 273 12.84 23.27 10.65
N TYR A 274 14.08 22.81 10.87
CA TYR A 274 14.45 21.90 11.96
C TYR A 274 15.78 22.28 12.54
#